data_a9d7d0b25ccc02eaf1014915585ee65b
#
_entry.id   a9d7d0b25ccc02eaf1014915585ee65b
#
_cell.length_a   1.000
_cell.length_b   1.000
_cell.length_c   1.000
_cell.angle_alpha   90.00
_cell.angle_beta   90.00
_cell.angle_gamma   90.00
#
_symmetry.space_group_name_H-M   'P 1'
#
loop_
_entity.id
_entity.type
_entity.pdbx_description
1 polymer ?
#
loop_
_entity_poly.entity_id
_entity_poly.type
_entity_poly.pdbx_seq_one_letter_code
_entity_poly.pdbx_strand_id
1 'polypeptide(L)'
;GGGVSGLWGGPLVFFSADAAADHGAGGGGGEAEPIWRTMLEDAAAGRLQKIYRAAPLKELNNLPAPRYDLLDLKKFGPFRTFAVQSSRGCPFVCDFCSERFYLGGRFRWRPVDQMVSELERIKNKSSHFFFGESNFGGKKSRAMELMEGLVPLKIRWSTLWSSNLCLDTEFLDLARRSGVMHVNIGVESIDADMLQDMKKGWNKASRYGEMFENLRKRDISYSLNFIFGFDNEHPDVYDATLSFLEAHKVPAAYFNILTPTKGTALFERMKKAGRIIDPDDIDRWPGQVCHIWPKNCTPGQMEQRIQGMYRKFYSMRSMMHRLPFPRTRSEMATWILNMTERRMAFSSTGNNDFDIY
;
A
#
# COMPACT_ATOMS: atom_id res chain seq x y z
N GLY A 1 -1.05 -38.31 13.38
CA GLY A 1 -0.79 -36.95 12.92
C GLY A 1 -2.05 -36.13 13.09
N GLY A 2 -2.12 -35.27 14.10
CA GLY A 2 -3.21 -34.32 14.27
C GLY A 2 -3.07 -33.21 13.21
N GLY A 3 -3.90 -33.26 12.17
CA GLY A 3 -3.96 -32.20 11.18
C GLY A 3 -4.48 -30.93 11.84
N VAL A 4 -3.67 -29.87 11.86
CA VAL A 4 -4.13 -28.54 12.25
C VAL A 4 -4.98 -28.01 11.10
N SER A 5 -6.26 -27.77 11.38
CA SER A 5 -7.16 -27.15 10.40
C SER A 5 -6.78 -25.69 10.23
N GLY A 6 -6.26 -25.32 9.04
CA GLY A 6 -5.91 -23.95 8.72
C GLY A 6 -7.17 -23.12 8.42
N LEU A 7 -7.25 -21.92 9.02
CA LEU A 7 -8.23 -20.90 8.68
C LEU A 7 -7.58 -19.81 7.86
N TRP A 8 -8.16 -19.49 6.71
CA TRP A 8 -7.66 -18.46 5.80
C TRP A 8 -8.50 -17.19 5.88
N GLY A 9 -7.89 -16.04 5.67
CA GLY A 9 -8.57 -14.75 5.67
C GLY A 9 -7.88 -13.73 4.76
N GLY A 10 -8.47 -12.55 4.65
CA GLY A 10 -7.91 -11.46 3.89
C GLY A 10 -8.44 -11.33 2.45
N PRO A 11 -7.78 -10.50 1.61
CA PRO A 11 -8.24 -10.20 0.25
C PRO A 11 -8.40 -11.44 -0.63
N LEU A 12 -7.50 -12.42 -0.54
CA LEU A 12 -7.57 -13.64 -1.33
C LEU A 12 -8.89 -14.38 -1.11
N VAL A 13 -9.28 -14.60 0.15
CA VAL A 13 -10.55 -15.27 0.47
C VAL A 13 -11.76 -14.44 0.05
N PHE A 14 -11.63 -13.12 0.05
CA PHE A 14 -12.70 -12.22 -0.37
C PHE A 14 -12.95 -12.30 -1.88
N PHE A 15 -11.89 -12.27 -2.69
CA PHE A 15 -11.96 -12.21 -4.16
C PHE A 15 -11.92 -13.58 -4.85
N SER A 16 -11.32 -14.60 -4.21
CA SER A 16 -11.08 -15.93 -4.77
C SER A 16 -11.40 -17.02 -3.74
N ALA A 17 -12.65 -17.01 -3.24
CA ALA A 17 -13.10 -17.88 -2.16
C ALA A 17 -12.95 -19.39 -2.49
N ASP A 18 -13.19 -19.79 -3.75
CA ASP A 18 -13.09 -21.19 -4.17
C ASP A 18 -11.63 -21.66 -4.14
N ALA A 19 -10.69 -20.85 -4.63
CA ALA A 19 -9.25 -21.14 -4.56
C ALA A 19 -8.76 -21.24 -3.11
N ALA A 20 -9.26 -20.38 -2.21
CA ALA A 20 -8.94 -20.46 -0.79
C ALA A 20 -9.52 -21.70 -0.11
N ALA A 21 -10.70 -22.15 -0.53
CA ALA A 21 -11.36 -23.35 0.01
C ALA A 21 -10.61 -24.66 -0.32
N ASP A 22 -9.85 -24.68 -1.42
CA ASP A 22 -9.05 -25.84 -1.83
C ASP A 22 -7.76 -26.00 -0.99
N HIS A 23 -7.32 -24.92 -0.32
CA HIS A 23 -6.07 -24.89 0.46
C HIS A 23 -6.26 -24.96 1.98
N GLY A 24 -7.49 -24.94 2.49
CA GLY A 24 -7.71 -24.90 3.94
C GLY A 24 -9.04 -25.50 4.41
N ALA A 25 -9.18 -25.65 5.70
CA ALA A 25 -10.39 -26.17 6.33
C ALA A 25 -11.55 -25.18 6.37
N GLY A 26 -11.27 -23.86 6.24
CA GLY A 26 -12.27 -22.80 6.18
C GLY A 26 -11.68 -21.44 5.88
N GLY A 27 -12.48 -20.55 5.31
CA GLY A 27 -12.07 -19.20 4.94
C GLY A 27 -13.03 -18.11 5.43
N GLY A 28 -12.48 -16.96 5.88
CA GLY A 28 -13.23 -15.76 6.26
C GLY A 28 -13.07 -14.65 5.22
N GLY A 29 -14.12 -14.35 4.47
CA GLY A 29 -14.16 -13.23 3.51
C GLY A 29 -14.79 -11.98 4.13
N GLY A 30 -14.07 -10.85 4.06
CA GLY A 30 -14.47 -9.58 4.67
C GLY A 30 -13.75 -9.28 5.98
N GLU A 31 -14.37 -8.46 6.83
CA GLU A 31 -13.81 -8.13 8.14
C GLU A 31 -13.95 -9.30 9.12
N ALA A 32 -12.89 -9.64 9.82
CA ALA A 32 -12.85 -10.83 10.66
C ALA A 32 -13.70 -10.70 11.95
N GLU A 33 -13.79 -9.50 12.49
CA GLU A 33 -14.37 -9.26 13.81
C GLU A 33 -15.81 -9.82 13.95
N PRO A 34 -16.71 -9.66 12.97
CA PRO A 34 -18.07 -10.19 13.09
C PRO A 34 -18.17 -11.71 13.03
N ILE A 35 -17.23 -12.38 12.40
CA ILE A 35 -17.31 -13.84 12.11
C ILE A 35 -16.32 -14.67 12.92
N TRP A 36 -15.31 -14.06 13.51
CA TRP A 36 -14.21 -14.75 14.16
C TRP A 36 -14.65 -15.71 15.28
N ARG A 37 -15.56 -15.25 16.13
CA ARG A 37 -16.11 -16.08 17.22
C ARG A 37 -16.79 -17.34 16.68
N THR A 38 -17.67 -17.17 15.70
CA THR A 38 -18.39 -18.29 15.06
C THR A 38 -17.44 -19.26 14.41
N MET A 39 -16.41 -18.76 13.72
CA MET A 39 -15.36 -19.60 13.13
C MET A 39 -14.64 -20.45 14.17
N LEU A 40 -14.30 -19.90 15.33
CA LEU A 40 -13.65 -20.63 16.42
C LEU A 40 -14.59 -21.66 17.07
N GLU A 41 -15.84 -21.32 17.30
CA GLU A 41 -16.86 -22.22 17.85
C GLU A 41 -17.12 -23.42 16.90
N ASP A 42 -17.21 -23.14 15.60
CA ASP A 42 -17.39 -24.19 14.60
C ASP A 42 -16.15 -25.07 14.45
N ALA A 43 -14.96 -24.48 14.54
CA ALA A 43 -13.71 -25.24 14.55
C ALA A 43 -13.64 -26.18 15.75
N ALA A 44 -13.97 -25.69 16.95
CA ALA A 44 -13.98 -26.50 18.17
C ALA A 44 -15.01 -27.63 18.11
N ALA A 45 -16.11 -27.43 17.41
CA ALA A 45 -17.19 -28.44 17.24
C ALA A 45 -16.98 -29.34 16.01
N GLY A 46 -15.90 -29.20 15.26
CA GLY A 46 -15.61 -30.01 14.07
C GLY A 46 -16.55 -29.78 12.89
N ARG A 47 -17.23 -28.62 12.83
CA ARG A 47 -18.21 -28.28 11.79
C ARG A 47 -17.86 -27.02 11.01
N LEU A 48 -16.57 -26.79 10.77
CA LEU A 48 -16.11 -25.65 9.98
C LEU A 48 -16.82 -25.59 8.63
N GLN A 49 -17.30 -24.39 8.29
CA GLN A 49 -17.81 -24.09 6.96
C GLN A 49 -16.65 -23.75 6.02
N LYS A 50 -16.79 -24.06 4.75
CA LYS A 50 -15.76 -23.70 3.75
C LYS A 50 -15.53 -22.19 3.68
N ILE A 51 -16.59 -21.38 3.70
CA ILE A 51 -16.51 -19.92 3.60
C ILE A 51 -17.48 -19.25 4.58
N TYR A 52 -16.95 -18.35 5.40
CA TYR A 52 -17.71 -17.40 6.19
C TYR A 52 -17.64 -16.03 5.52
N ARG A 53 -18.75 -15.30 5.46
CA ARG A 53 -18.77 -13.94 4.88
C ARG A 53 -19.28 -12.95 5.90
N ALA A 54 -18.56 -11.82 6.01
CA ALA A 54 -18.95 -10.69 6.84
C ALA A 54 -19.18 -9.45 5.99
N ALA A 55 -20.27 -8.74 6.29
CA ALA A 55 -20.42 -7.37 5.81
C ALA A 55 -19.43 -6.45 6.55
N PRO A 56 -18.97 -5.36 5.92
CA PRO A 56 -18.15 -4.37 6.60
C PRO A 56 -18.85 -3.84 7.85
N LEU A 57 -18.13 -3.73 8.95
CA LEU A 57 -18.62 -3.12 10.19
C LEU A 57 -19.16 -1.70 9.89
N LYS A 58 -20.24 -1.33 10.53
CA LYS A 58 -20.80 0.04 10.38
C LYS A 58 -19.88 1.09 10.98
N GLU A 59 -19.24 0.76 12.10
CA GLU A 59 -18.35 1.62 12.88
C GLU A 59 -17.16 0.80 13.39
N LEU A 60 -16.05 1.46 13.69
CA LEU A 60 -14.85 0.83 14.23
C LEU A 60 -14.65 1.13 15.73
N ASN A 61 -15.72 1.55 16.40
CA ASN A 61 -15.71 1.75 17.83
C ASN A 61 -15.54 0.40 18.53
N ASN A 62 -14.81 0.39 19.64
CA ASN A 62 -14.64 -0.81 20.48
C ASN A 62 -13.93 -1.99 19.81
N LEU A 63 -13.15 -1.76 18.76
CA LEU A 63 -12.26 -2.80 18.25
C LEU A 63 -11.21 -3.13 19.31
N PRO A 64 -10.98 -4.42 19.60
CA PRO A 64 -9.93 -4.81 20.54
C PRO A 64 -8.57 -4.42 20.00
N ALA A 65 -7.69 -3.95 20.88
CA ALA A 65 -6.30 -3.73 20.51
C ALA A 65 -5.62 -5.08 20.21
N PRO A 66 -4.77 -5.13 19.18
CA PRO A 66 -3.99 -6.34 18.90
C PRO A 66 -3.13 -6.77 20.10
N ARG A 67 -2.95 -8.06 20.25
CA ARG A 67 -2.18 -8.66 21.35
C ARG A 67 -0.67 -8.60 21.09
N TYR A 68 -0.13 -7.39 21.00
CA TYR A 68 1.33 -7.15 20.83
C TYR A 68 2.17 -7.76 21.95
N ASP A 69 1.56 -8.08 23.09
CA ASP A 69 2.22 -8.77 24.20
C ASP A 69 2.58 -10.23 23.90
N LEU A 70 1.90 -10.85 22.93
CA LEU A 70 2.19 -12.22 22.48
C LEU A 70 3.37 -12.29 21.49
N LEU A 71 3.85 -11.14 21.00
CA LEU A 71 4.96 -11.14 20.06
C LEU A 71 6.30 -11.39 20.78
N ASP A 72 7.05 -12.38 20.30
CA ASP A 72 8.43 -12.56 20.70
C ASP A 72 9.31 -11.51 20.02
N LEU A 73 9.51 -10.39 20.70
CA LEU A 73 10.25 -9.25 20.16
C LEU A 73 11.74 -9.56 19.89
N LYS A 74 12.27 -10.68 20.39
CA LYS A 74 13.65 -11.10 20.10
C LYS A 74 13.81 -11.61 18.67
N LYS A 75 12.72 -12.07 18.06
CA LYS A 75 12.68 -12.51 16.65
C LYS A 75 12.62 -11.35 15.67
N PHE A 76 12.27 -10.15 16.14
CA PHE A 76 12.30 -8.94 15.33
C PHE A 76 13.67 -8.30 15.45
N GLY A 77 14.23 -7.84 14.33
CA GLY A 77 15.49 -7.11 14.33
C GLY A 77 15.43 -5.80 15.14
N PRO A 78 16.52 -5.03 15.17
CA PRO A 78 16.58 -3.76 15.91
C PRO A 78 15.60 -2.70 15.41
N PHE A 79 15.18 -2.79 14.14
CA PHE A 79 14.23 -1.87 13.51
C PHE A 79 12.84 -2.51 13.46
N ARG A 80 12.12 -2.46 14.58
CA ARG A 80 10.79 -3.04 14.70
C ARG A 80 9.76 -2.05 14.15
N THR A 81 9.00 -2.48 13.16
CA THR A 81 7.84 -1.73 12.66
C THR A 81 6.56 -2.46 13.03
N PHE A 82 5.66 -1.79 13.73
CA PHE A 82 4.33 -2.33 14.01
C PHE A 82 3.32 -1.67 13.08
N ALA A 83 2.53 -2.50 12.41
CA ALA A 83 1.38 -2.02 11.66
C ALA A 83 0.24 -1.71 12.62
N VAL A 84 -0.36 -0.54 12.45
CA VAL A 84 -1.56 -0.09 13.17
C VAL A 84 -2.58 0.43 12.16
N GLN A 85 -3.84 0.46 12.54
CA GLN A 85 -4.92 0.88 11.66
C GLN A 85 -5.88 1.80 12.40
N SER A 86 -6.04 3.04 11.96
CA SER A 86 -6.95 4.02 12.54
C SER A 86 -8.23 4.20 11.73
N SER A 87 -8.25 3.74 10.48
CA SER A 87 -9.43 3.82 9.61
C SER A 87 -9.53 2.64 8.63
N ARG A 88 -10.71 2.41 8.09
CA ARG A 88 -10.99 1.45 7.01
C ARG A 88 -11.90 2.07 5.96
N GLY A 89 -11.73 1.58 4.72
CA GLY A 89 -12.55 1.94 3.58
C GLY A 89 -12.08 3.20 2.87
N CYS A 90 -12.56 3.38 1.63
CA CYS A 90 -12.21 4.52 0.80
C CYS A 90 -13.39 4.87 -0.11
N PRO A 91 -13.90 6.13 -0.11
CA PRO A 91 -15.02 6.54 -0.94
C PRO A 91 -14.61 6.85 -2.40
N PHE A 92 -13.32 6.96 -2.68
CA PHE A 92 -12.84 7.22 -4.03
C PHE A 92 -13.19 6.06 -4.98
N VAL A 93 -13.46 6.41 -6.23
CA VAL A 93 -13.95 5.47 -7.26
C VAL A 93 -12.88 5.20 -8.33
N CYS A 94 -11.61 5.12 -7.92
CA CYS A 94 -10.54 4.72 -8.83
C CYS A 94 -10.88 3.35 -9.42
N ASP A 95 -10.92 3.22 -10.75
CA ASP A 95 -11.48 2.05 -11.43
C ASP A 95 -10.63 0.77 -11.30
N PHE A 96 -9.35 0.93 -10.96
CA PHE A 96 -8.39 -0.16 -10.73
C PHE A 96 -8.28 -0.61 -9.27
N CYS A 97 -8.77 0.21 -8.31
CA CYS A 97 -8.51 -0.01 -6.88
C CYS A 97 -9.50 -0.98 -6.25
N SER A 98 -8.99 -2.04 -5.62
CA SER A 98 -9.80 -3.06 -4.93
C SER A 98 -10.21 -2.67 -3.50
N GLU A 99 -9.57 -1.68 -2.89
CA GLU A 99 -9.80 -1.27 -1.50
C GLU A 99 -11.27 -0.98 -1.18
N ARG A 100 -11.95 -0.28 -2.10
CA ARG A 100 -13.37 0.03 -1.96
C ARG A 100 -14.26 -1.21 -1.86
N PHE A 101 -13.90 -2.26 -2.56
CA PHE A 101 -14.67 -3.53 -2.57
C PHE A 101 -14.40 -4.34 -1.30
N TYR A 102 -13.12 -4.39 -0.89
CA TYR A 102 -12.70 -5.18 0.26
C TYR A 102 -13.03 -4.50 1.60
N LEU A 103 -12.73 -3.20 1.75
CA LEU A 103 -12.91 -2.45 2.99
C LEU A 103 -14.15 -1.54 3.00
N GLY A 104 -14.94 -1.55 1.92
CA GLY A 104 -16.16 -0.74 1.81
C GLY A 104 -15.94 0.68 1.23
N GLY A 105 -17.02 1.23 0.66
CA GLY A 105 -17.03 2.49 -0.07
C GLY A 105 -17.17 3.74 0.79
N ARG A 106 -16.94 3.68 2.09
CA ARG A 106 -16.97 4.85 2.99
C ARG A 106 -15.88 4.75 4.03
N PHE A 107 -15.35 5.89 4.44
CA PHE A 107 -14.43 5.92 5.57
C PHE A 107 -15.15 5.58 6.87
N ARG A 108 -14.49 4.76 7.71
CA ARG A 108 -14.85 4.45 9.09
C ARG A 108 -13.59 4.61 9.93
N TRP A 109 -13.71 5.31 11.05
CA TRP A 109 -12.56 5.65 11.90
C TRP A 109 -12.70 5.01 13.27
N ARG A 110 -11.59 4.61 13.85
CA ARG A 110 -11.48 4.32 15.27
C ARG A 110 -11.43 5.63 16.04
N PRO A 111 -12.00 5.72 17.26
CA PRO A 111 -11.86 6.88 18.13
C PRO A 111 -10.39 7.26 18.35
N VAL A 112 -10.09 8.58 18.40
CA VAL A 112 -8.70 9.06 18.57
C VAL A 112 -8.13 8.63 19.91
N ASP A 113 -8.90 8.76 20.96
CA ASP A 113 -8.53 8.37 22.33
C ASP A 113 -8.15 6.89 22.43
N GLN A 114 -8.88 6.01 21.74
CA GLN A 114 -8.55 4.58 21.65
C GLN A 114 -7.22 4.35 20.93
N MET A 115 -7.00 5.04 19.82
CA MET A 115 -5.75 4.93 19.05
C MET A 115 -4.56 5.45 19.86
N VAL A 116 -4.69 6.61 20.50
CA VAL A 116 -3.66 7.19 21.35
C VAL A 116 -3.34 6.27 22.53
N SER A 117 -4.37 5.74 23.20
CA SER A 117 -4.20 4.79 24.31
C SER A 117 -3.53 3.48 23.88
N GLU A 118 -3.86 2.94 22.70
CA GLU A 118 -3.20 1.77 22.17
C GLU A 118 -1.73 2.03 21.91
N LEU A 119 -1.40 3.12 21.22
CA LEU A 119 -0.03 3.49 20.88
C LEU A 119 0.81 3.80 22.11
N GLU A 120 0.23 4.47 23.12
CA GLU A 120 0.91 4.73 24.40
C GLU A 120 1.38 3.43 25.07
N ARG A 121 0.56 2.39 25.05
CA ARG A 121 0.91 1.07 25.63
C ARG A 121 2.03 0.35 24.91
N ILE A 122 2.22 0.62 23.61
CA ILE A 122 3.17 -0.12 22.77
C ILE A 122 4.33 0.74 22.26
N LYS A 123 4.36 2.06 22.50
CA LYS A 123 5.37 2.96 21.94
C LYS A 123 6.82 2.57 22.24
N ASN A 124 7.06 1.93 23.39
CA ASN A 124 8.39 1.47 23.77
C ASN A 124 8.76 0.10 23.19
N LYS A 125 7.81 -0.60 22.56
CA LYS A 125 8.02 -1.92 21.95
C LYS A 125 8.41 -1.83 20.48
N SER A 126 8.13 -0.72 19.83
CA SER A 126 8.40 -0.49 18.42
C SER A 126 9.30 0.73 18.22
N SER A 127 10.16 0.68 17.20
CA SER A 127 10.95 1.84 16.77
C SER A 127 10.23 2.71 15.77
N HIS A 128 9.20 2.15 15.11
CA HIS A 128 8.44 2.79 14.05
C HIS A 128 7.04 2.19 13.96
N PHE A 129 6.03 3.02 13.61
CA PHE A 129 4.66 2.58 13.38
C PHE A 129 4.28 2.83 11.92
N PHE A 130 3.69 1.84 11.28
CA PHE A 130 3.10 1.97 9.96
C PHE A 130 1.58 2.04 10.08
N PHE A 131 0.98 3.19 9.74
CA PHE A 131 -0.47 3.30 9.64
C PHE A 131 -0.90 2.74 8.28
N GLY A 132 -1.35 1.47 8.30
CA GLY A 132 -1.75 0.70 7.12
C GLY A 132 -3.19 1.02 6.70
N GLU A 133 -3.39 2.18 6.14
CA GLU A 133 -4.70 2.69 5.73
C GLU A 133 -4.74 2.95 4.23
N SER A 134 -5.92 2.81 3.65
CA SER A 134 -6.13 3.10 2.21
C SER A 134 -5.79 4.56 1.85
N ASN A 135 -6.05 5.50 2.77
CA ASN A 135 -5.71 6.91 2.65
C ASN A 135 -5.84 7.59 4.03
N PHE A 136 -4.73 7.81 4.70
CA PHE A 136 -4.69 8.40 6.05
C PHE A 136 -5.38 9.77 6.13
N GLY A 137 -5.19 10.59 5.12
CA GLY A 137 -5.76 11.94 5.06
C GLY A 137 -7.12 12.04 4.38
N GLY A 138 -7.82 10.94 4.20
CA GLY A 138 -9.10 10.91 3.48
C GLY A 138 -10.17 11.86 4.06
N LYS A 139 -10.09 12.16 5.36
CA LYS A 139 -10.77 13.30 6.00
C LYS A 139 -9.73 14.10 6.77
N LYS A 140 -9.31 15.24 6.21
CA LYS A 140 -8.24 16.09 6.74
C LYS A 140 -8.42 16.40 8.23
N SER A 141 -9.59 16.87 8.65
CA SER A 141 -9.85 17.23 10.05
C SER A 141 -9.62 16.07 11.01
N ARG A 142 -10.02 14.86 10.63
CA ARG A 142 -9.83 13.65 11.44
C ARG A 142 -8.36 13.23 11.51
N ALA A 143 -7.64 13.33 10.40
CA ALA A 143 -6.22 13.06 10.37
C ALA A 143 -5.44 14.05 11.24
N MET A 144 -5.81 15.33 11.21
CA MET A 144 -5.21 16.36 12.06
C MET A 144 -5.48 16.10 13.54
N GLU A 145 -6.71 15.77 13.93
CA GLU A 145 -7.08 15.40 15.30
C GLU A 145 -6.25 14.21 15.81
N LEU A 146 -6.07 13.17 14.99
CA LEU A 146 -5.22 12.05 15.36
C LEU A 146 -3.76 12.49 15.51
N MET A 147 -3.22 13.26 14.56
CA MET A 147 -1.84 13.74 14.62
C MET A 147 -1.58 14.61 15.86
N GLU A 148 -2.53 15.47 16.27
CA GLU A 148 -2.45 16.22 17.54
C GLU A 148 -2.32 15.28 18.74
N GLY A 149 -3.11 14.21 18.77
CA GLY A 149 -3.02 13.17 19.79
C GLY A 149 -1.69 12.39 19.76
N LEU A 150 -1.03 12.29 18.61
CA LEU A 150 0.27 11.62 18.47
C LEU A 150 1.45 12.47 18.92
N VAL A 151 1.37 13.81 18.89
CA VAL A 151 2.47 14.71 19.26
C VAL A 151 3.09 14.38 20.63
N PRO A 152 2.32 14.20 21.73
CA PRO A 152 2.89 13.89 23.04
C PRO A 152 3.53 12.50 23.14
N LEU A 153 3.15 11.57 22.25
CA LEU A 153 3.68 10.21 22.26
C LEU A 153 5.14 10.12 21.79
N LYS A 154 5.62 11.12 21.04
CA LYS A 154 6.98 11.18 20.46
C LYS A 154 7.36 9.92 19.66
N ILE A 155 6.39 9.30 19.04
CA ILE A 155 6.59 8.13 18.17
C ILE A 155 7.08 8.55 16.79
N ARG A 156 7.58 7.58 16.00
CA ARG A 156 7.88 7.72 14.58
C ARG A 156 6.91 6.87 13.79
N TRP A 157 6.43 7.43 12.70
CA TRP A 157 5.43 6.74 11.92
C TRP A 157 5.49 7.06 10.42
N SER A 158 4.89 6.19 9.63
CA SER A 158 4.70 6.36 8.19
C SER A 158 3.30 5.90 7.79
N THR A 159 2.87 6.32 6.61
CA THR A 159 1.55 5.97 6.07
C THR A 159 1.46 6.22 4.57
N LEU A 160 0.27 5.96 4.02
CA LEU A 160 -0.13 6.34 2.66
C LEU A 160 -1.10 7.52 2.72
N TRP A 161 -0.89 8.50 1.84
CA TRP A 161 -1.85 9.59 1.64
C TRP A 161 -1.90 10.11 0.19
N SER A 162 -2.86 10.96 -0.09
CA SER A 162 -3.03 11.54 -1.43
C SER A 162 -2.16 12.78 -1.64
N SER A 163 -1.78 13.03 -2.90
CA SER A 163 -0.86 14.10 -3.30
C SER A 163 -1.30 15.51 -2.89
N ASN A 164 -2.63 15.77 -2.86
CA ASN A 164 -3.17 17.08 -2.49
C ASN A 164 -2.82 17.51 -1.05
N LEU A 165 -2.64 16.56 -0.12
CA LEU A 165 -2.21 16.86 1.25
C LEU A 165 -0.79 17.40 1.32
N CYS A 166 0.05 17.07 0.36
CA CYS A 166 1.43 17.56 0.28
C CYS A 166 1.51 19.05 -0.13
N LEU A 167 0.39 19.63 -0.52
CA LEU A 167 0.27 21.07 -0.82
C LEU A 167 -0.27 21.89 0.35
N ASP A 168 -0.67 21.21 1.44
CA ASP A 168 -1.23 21.83 2.64
C ASP A 168 -0.12 21.95 3.70
N THR A 169 0.42 23.13 3.82
CA THR A 169 1.58 23.39 4.70
C THR A 169 1.24 23.22 6.18
N GLU A 170 0.05 23.60 6.62
CA GLU A 170 -0.41 23.42 8.00
C GLU A 170 -0.51 21.92 8.35
N PHE A 171 -1.10 21.13 7.45
CA PHE A 171 -1.18 19.68 7.59
C PHE A 171 0.21 19.04 7.70
N LEU A 172 1.14 19.45 6.83
CA LEU A 172 2.52 18.91 6.84
C LEU A 172 3.31 19.34 8.08
N ASP A 173 3.10 20.56 8.58
CA ASP A 173 3.76 21.04 9.81
C ASP A 173 3.31 20.22 11.02
N LEU A 174 2.01 19.93 11.11
CA LEU A 174 1.47 19.07 12.16
C LEU A 174 1.94 17.61 11.97
N ALA A 175 1.95 17.10 10.75
CA ALA A 175 2.44 15.76 10.45
C ALA A 175 3.90 15.61 10.93
N ARG A 176 4.76 16.58 10.63
CA ARG A 176 6.15 16.56 11.11
C ARG A 176 6.26 16.59 12.63
N ARG A 177 5.48 17.44 13.30
CA ARG A 177 5.46 17.52 14.78
C ARG A 177 4.95 16.22 15.41
N SER A 178 4.01 15.54 14.78
CA SER A 178 3.47 14.25 15.26
C SER A 178 4.42 13.06 15.06
N GLY A 179 5.53 13.27 14.34
CA GLY A 179 6.59 12.27 14.15
C GLY A 179 6.55 11.51 12.85
N VAL A 180 5.84 12.02 11.81
CA VAL A 180 5.92 11.40 10.49
C VAL A 180 7.34 11.43 9.96
N MET A 181 7.82 10.30 9.44
CA MET A 181 9.12 10.16 8.82
C MET A 181 9.04 9.91 7.33
N HIS A 182 8.06 9.13 6.90
CA HIS A 182 7.92 8.73 5.52
C HIS A 182 6.45 8.65 5.11
N VAL A 183 6.16 9.05 3.89
CA VAL A 183 4.82 8.93 3.30
C VAL A 183 4.88 8.32 1.91
N ASN A 184 3.98 7.39 1.66
CA ASN A 184 3.82 6.80 0.34
C ASN A 184 2.67 7.53 -0.38
N ILE A 185 2.90 8.02 -1.59
CA ILE A 185 1.98 8.90 -2.31
C ILE A 185 1.62 8.26 -3.65
N GLY A 186 0.34 7.99 -3.84
CA GLY A 186 -0.18 7.52 -5.12
C GLY A 186 -0.30 8.67 -6.12
N VAL A 187 0.74 8.88 -6.93
CA VAL A 187 0.71 9.86 -8.04
C VAL A 187 0.21 9.25 -9.33
N GLU A 188 0.44 7.98 -9.55
CA GLU A 188 0.07 7.07 -10.62
C GLU A 188 0.64 7.44 -11.99
N SER A 189 0.65 8.72 -12.38
CA SER A 189 1.21 9.20 -13.65
C SER A 189 1.71 10.62 -13.55
N ILE A 190 2.65 11.00 -14.44
CA ILE A 190 3.02 12.40 -14.71
C ILE A 190 2.16 13.02 -15.81
N ASP A 191 1.32 12.23 -16.47
CA ASP A 191 0.45 12.64 -17.56
C ASP A 191 -0.95 12.99 -17.03
N ALA A 192 -1.42 14.20 -17.34
CA ALA A 192 -2.71 14.71 -16.85
C ALA A 192 -3.91 13.98 -17.48
N ASP A 193 -3.82 13.60 -18.75
CA ASP A 193 -4.91 12.91 -19.45
C ASP A 193 -5.08 11.49 -18.89
N MET A 194 -3.96 10.81 -18.61
CA MET A 194 -4.00 9.52 -17.94
C MET A 194 -4.61 9.60 -16.54
N LEU A 195 -4.31 10.65 -15.78
CA LEU A 195 -4.91 10.84 -14.45
C LEU A 195 -6.44 11.03 -14.53
N GLN A 196 -6.95 11.67 -15.56
CA GLN A 196 -8.38 11.79 -15.78
C GLN A 196 -9.03 10.44 -16.11
N ASP A 197 -8.41 9.66 -16.98
CA ASP A 197 -8.91 8.32 -17.37
C ASP A 197 -8.95 7.35 -16.19
N MET A 198 -8.00 7.47 -15.27
CA MET A 198 -7.97 6.71 -14.01
C MET A 198 -9.01 7.20 -12.98
N LYS A 199 -9.79 8.25 -13.30
CA LYS A 199 -10.64 8.95 -12.33
C LYS A 199 -9.88 9.49 -11.12
N LYS A 200 -8.65 9.96 -11.37
CA LYS A 200 -7.74 10.56 -10.39
C LYS A 200 -7.39 12.02 -10.71
N GLY A 201 -8.28 12.73 -11.38
CA GLY A 201 -8.09 14.12 -11.81
C GLY A 201 -7.84 15.15 -10.69
N TRP A 202 -7.95 14.76 -9.42
CA TRP A 202 -7.50 15.57 -8.29
C TRP A 202 -5.97 15.60 -8.13
N ASN A 203 -5.23 14.62 -8.66
CA ASN A 203 -3.79 14.69 -8.81
C ASN A 203 -3.47 15.72 -9.91
N LYS A 204 -2.62 16.70 -9.60
CA LYS A 204 -2.21 17.73 -10.55
C LYS A 204 -0.71 17.60 -10.78
N ALA A 205 -0.32 16.96 -11.88
CA ALA A 205 1.09 16.75 -12.24
C ALA A 205 1.90 18.06 -12.28
N SER A 206 1.28 19.17 -12.71
CA SER A 206 1.90 20.50 -12.71
C SER A 206 2.30 21.02 -11.33
N ARG A 207 1.77 20.46 -10.25
CA ARG A 207 2.08 20.86 -8.87
C ARG A 207 2.99 19.88 -8.12
N TYR A 208 3.49 18.83 -8.77
CA TYR A 208 4.35 17.84 -8.09
C TYR A 208 5.67 18.47 -7.60
N GLY A 209 6.25 19.41 -8.35
CA GLY A 209 7.47 20.11 -7.89
C GLY A 209 7.26 20.84 -6.56
N GLU A 210 6.14 21.56 -6.42
CA GLU A 210 5.75 22.25 -5.17
C GLU A 210 5.54 21.24 -4.02
N MET A 211 4.86 20.14 -4.30
CA MET A 211 4.66 19.06 -3.35
C MET A 211 5.99 18.51 -2.79
N PHE A 212 6.95 18.22 -3.67
CA PHE A 212 8.27 17.71 -3.27
C PHE A 212 9.05 18.73 -2.44
N GLU A 213 8.96 20.00 -2.78
CA GLU A 213 9.62 21.07 -2.03
C GLU A 213 9.02 21.20 -0.61
N ASN A 214 7.69 21.15 -0.48
CA ASN A 214 7.01 21.21 0.80
C ASN A 214 7.41 20.07 1.73
N LEU A 215 7.54 18.84 1.20
CA LEU A 215 7.98 17.68 1.96
C LEU A 215 9.46 17.80 2.38
N ARG A 216 10.35 18.21 1.47
CA ARG A 216 11.77 18.39 1.77
C ARG A 216 12.03 19.47 2.82
N LYS A 217 11.34 20.61 2.75
CA LYS A 217 11.44 21.68 3.76
C LYS A 217 11.13 21.21 5.17
N ARG A 218 10.35 20.11 5.31
CA ARG A 218 9.92 19.55 6.59
C ARG A 218 10.65 18.27 7.00
N ASP A 219 11.68 17.88 6.25
CA ASP A 219 12.41 16.61 6.48
C ASP A 219 11.44 15.42 6.54
N ILE A 220 10.43 15.40 5.64
CA ILE A 220 9.51 14.27 5.45
C ILE A 220 9.97 13.52 4.21
N SER A 221 10.46 12.29 4.41
CA SER A 221 10.78 11.38 3.30
C SER A 221 9.49 10.93 2.60
N TYR A 222 9.61 10.60 1.31
CA TYR A 222 8.45 10.14 0.55
C TYR A 222 8.85 9.14 -0.53
N SER A 223 7.88 8.31 -0.90
CA SER A 223 7.91 7.47 -2.09
C SER A 223 6.70 7.75 -2.96
N LEU A 224 6.87 7.59 -4.26
CA LEU A 224 5.81 7.79 -5.24
C LEU A 224 5.42 6.45 -5.86
N ASN A 225 4.11 6.19 -5.97
CA ASN A 225 3.62 5.04 -6.73
C ASN A 225 3.20 5.48 -8.13
N PHE A 226 3.64 4.70 -9.11
CA PHE A 226 3.26 4.81 -10.52
C PHE A 226 2.60 3.53 -10.99
N ILE A 227 1.66 3.65 -11.93
CA ILE A 227 0.99 2.53 -12.58
C ILE A 227 1.15 2.70 -14.08
N PHE A 228 1.57 1.64 -14.76
CA PHE A 228 1.78 1.55 -16.21
C PHE A 228 0.94 0.44 -16.82
N GLY A 229 0.63 0.56 -18.10
CA GLY A 229 -0.14 -0.44 -18.86
C GLY A 229 -1.53 0.05 -19.26
N PHE A 230 -1.79 1.36 -19.20
CA PHE A 230 -3.02 1.96 -19.71
C PHE A 230 -2.99 2.03 -21.24
N ASP A 231 -4.18 2.03 -21.84
CA ASP A 231 -4.36 1.93 -23.30
C ASP A 231 -3.89 3.14 -24.09
N ASN A 232 -3.86 4.31 -23.46
CA ASN A 232 -3.49 5.60 -24.04
C ASN A 232 -2.11 6.09 -23.59
N GLU A 233 -1.29 5.22 -23.00
CA GLU A 233 0.09 5.56 -22.65
C GLU A 233 0.92 5.93 -23.89
N HIS A 234 1.61 7.06 -23.81
CA HIS A 234 2.61 7.41 -24.81
C HIS A 234 3.82 6.46 -24.72
N PRO A 235 4.42 6.03 -25.83
CA PRO A 235 5.57 5.11 -25.83
C PRO A 235 6.74 5.57 -24.95
N ASP A 236 6.95 6.88 -24.82
CA ASP A 236 8.05 7.49 -24.06
C ASP A 236 7.76 7.65 -22.56
N VAL A 237 6.59 7.23 -22.06
CA VAL A 237 6.15 7.44 -20.68
C VAL A 237 7.16 6.92 -19.65
N TYR A 238 7.84 5.81 -19.95
CA TYR A 238 8.81 5.17 -19.06
C TYR A 238 10.06 6.05 -18.86
N ASP A 239 10.67 6.50 -19.97
CA ASP A 239 11.86 7.35 -19.92
C ASP A 239 11.52 8.78 -19.48
N ALA A 240 10.36 9.32 -19.86
CA ALA A 240 9.85 10.59 -19.36
C ALA A 240 9.66 10.58 -17.84
N THR A 241 9.07 9.49 -17.29
CA THR A 241 8.90 9.32 -15.84
C THR A 241 10.25 9.25 -15.14
N LEU A 242 11.22 8.47 -15.64
CA LEU A 242 12.55 8.39 -15.05
C LEU A 242 13.26 9.74 -15.06
N SER A 243 13.20 10.46 -16.18
CA SER A 243 13.78 11.80 -16.32
C SER A 243 13.16 12.79 -15.34
N PHE A 244 11.83 12.75 -15.19
CA PHE A 244 11.10 13.55 -14.20
C PHE A 244 11.55 13.25 -12.77
N LEU A 245 11.67 11.98 -12.40
CA LEU A 245 12.10 11.56 -11.07
C LEU A 245 13.52 12.00 -10.74
N GLU A 246 14.43 11.92 -11.72
CA GLU A 246 15.83 12.37 -11.57
C GLU A 246 15.93 13.90 -11.47
N ALA A 247 15.24 14.64 -12.35
CA ALA A 247 15.22 16.09 -12.34
C ALA A 247 14.70 16.67 -11.00
N HIS A 248 13.69 16.03 -10.44
CA HIS A 248 13.11 16.43 -9.16
C HIS A 248 13.79 15.77 -7.94
N LYS A 249 14.82 14.97 -8.12
CA LYS A 249 15.54 14.25 -7.05
C LYS A 249 14.57 13.50 -6.13
N VAL A 250 13.62 12.76 -6.72
CA VAL A 250 12.62 12.00 -5.96
C VAL A 250 13.32 10.90 -5.15
N PRO A 251 13.10 10.80 -3.83
CA PRO A 251 13.89 9.89 -3.00
C PRO A 251 13.59 8.43 -3.23
N ALA A 252 12.35 8.05 -3.48
CA ALA A 252 11.96 6.67 -3.77
C ALA A 252 10.74 6.63 -4.71
N ALA A 253 10.62 5.58 -5.53
CA ALA A 253 9.48 5.37 -6.41
C ALA A 253 9.23 3.88 -6.64
N TYR A 254 7.95 3.52 -6.76
CA TYR A 254 7.47 2.19 -7.11
C TYR A 254 6.79 2.22 -8.48
N PHE A 255 7.12 1.27 -9.31
CA PHE A 255 6.62 1.15 -10.68
C PHE A 255 5.78 -0.11 -10.78
N ASN A 256 4.46 0.04 -10.89
CA ASN A 256 3.53 -1.07 -10.88
C ASN A 256 2.91 -1.27 -12.28
N ILE A 257 2.66 -2.51 -12.64
CA ILE A 257 1.88 -2.87 -13.82
C ILE A 257 0.40 -2.84 -13.43
N LEU A 258 -0.43 -2.26 -14.30
CA LEU A 258 -1.87 -2.22 -14.12
C LEU A 258 -2.44 -3.63 -13.95
N THR A 259 -2.95 -3.92 -12.78
CA THR A 259 -3.55 -5.23 -12.45
C THR A 259 -5.06 -5.08 -12.31
N PRO A 260 -5.85 -5.76 -13.15
CA PRO A 260 -7.30 -5.73 -13.06
C PRO A 260 -7.79 -6.69 -11.96
N THR A 261 -7.73 -6.26 -10.72
CA THR A 261 -8.15 -7.07 -9.57
C THR A 261 -9.64 -7.42 -9.65
N LYS A 262 -10.00 -8.68 -9.38
CA LYS A 262 -11.40 -9.17 -9.36
C LYS A 262 -12.30 -8.23 -8.56
N GLY A 263 -13.50 -7.97 -9.06
CA GLY A 263 -14.48 -7.07 -8.45
C GLY A 263 -14.32 -5.58 -8.85
N THR A 264 -13.22 -5.18 -9.49
CA THR A 264 -13.05 -3.80 -9.95
C THR A 264 -13.72 -3.52 -11.30
N ALA A 265 -14.06 -2.26 -11.57
CA ALA A 265 -14.60 -1.87 -12.88
C ALA A 265 -13.60 -2.14 -14.00
N LEU A 266 -12.31 -2.01 -13.73
CA LEU A 266 -11.24 -2.37 -14.64
C LEU A 266 -11.29 -3.86 -15.00
N PHE A 267 -11.45 -4.75 -14.00
CA PHE A 267 -11.54 -6.18 -14.25
C PHE A 267 -12.69 -6.53 -15.20
N GLU A 268 -13.90 -6.03 -14.92
CA GLU A 268 -15.07 -6.31 -15.75
C GLU A 268 -14.90 -5.79 -17.18
N ARG A 269 -14.30 -4.60 -17.34
CA ARG A 269 -14.01 -4.02 -18.66
C ARG A 269 -12.97 -4.86 -19.42
N MET A 270 -11.89 -5.26 -18.79
CA MET A 270 -10.83 -6.07 -19.42
C MET A 270 -11.30 -7.49 -19.72
N LYS A 271 -12.10 -8.10 -18.83
CA LYS A 271 -12.72 -9.41 -19.06
C LYS A 271 -13.66 -9.39 -20.25
N LYS A 272 -14.56 -8.40 -20.34
CA LYS A 272 -15.46 -8.23 -21.49
C LYS A 272 -14.71 -8.01 -22.80
N ALA A 273 -13.54 -7.37 -22.75
CA ALA A 273 -12.70 -7.13 -23.92
C ALA A 273 -11.79 -8.35 -24.28
N GLY A 274 -11.86 -9.46 -23.53
CA GLY A 274 -11.00 -10.63 -23.76
C GLY A 274 -9.51 -10.37 -23.53
N ARG A 275 -9.19 -9.40 -22.65
CA ARG A 275 -7.82 -8.92 -22.44
C ARG A 275 -7.18 -9.37 -21.14
N ILE A 276 -7.82 -10.21 -20.37
CA ILE A 276 -7.21 -10.87 -19.21
C ILE A 276 -6.52 -12.14 -19.68
N ILE A 277 -5.27 -12.32 -19.31
CA ILE A 277 -4.45 -13.47 -19.72
C ILE A 277 -4.97 -14.73 -19.04
N ASP A 278 -5.04 -14.73 -17.73
CA ASP A 278 -5.60 -15.81 -16.92
C ASP A 278 -6.39 -15.20 -15.75
N PRO A 279 -7.73 -15.31 -15.79
CA PRO A 279 -8.58 -14.78 -14.70
C PRO A 279 -8.36 -15.48 -13.36
N ASP A 280 -7.84 -16.69 -13.35
CA ASP A 280 -7.65 -17.49 -12.14
C ASP A 280 -6.28 -17.23 -11.49
N ASP A 281 -5.30 -16.75 -12.25
CA ASP A 281 -3.95 -16.38 -11.77
C ASP A 281 -3.77 -14.87 -11.51
N ILE A 282 -4.83 -14.07 -11.61
CA ILE A 282 -4.74 -12.60 -11.57
C ILE A 282 -4.28 -12.04 -10.21
N ASP A 283 -4.41 -12.82 -9.15
CA ASP A 283 -4.00 -12.44 -7.80
C ASP A 283 -2.51 -12.72 -7.53
N ARG A 284 -1.82 -13.36 -8.50
CA ARG A 284 -0.40 -13.67 -8.41
C ARG A 284 0.43 -12.42 -8.71
N TRP A 285 1.18 -11.94 -7.73
CA TRP A 285 2.12 -10.82 -7.85
C TRP A 285 1.52 -9.55 -8.48
N PRO A 286 0.42 -9.01 -7.92
CA PRO A 286 -0.22 -7.84 -8.48
C PRO A 286 0.76 -6.65 -8.56
N GLY A 287 0.74 -5.96 -9.70
CA GLY A 287 1.64 -4.85 -9.98
C GLY A 287 3.03 -5.22 -10.51
N GLN A 288 3.44 -6.50 -10.46
CA GLN A 288 4.74 -6.96 -10.95
C GLN A 288 4.64 -7.85 -12.17
N VAL A 289 3.65 -8.75 -12.21
CA VAL A 289 3.33 -9.59 -13.35
C VAL A 289 2.24 -8.92 -14.19
N CYS A 290 2.35 -9.05 -15.51
CA CYS A 290 1.38 -8.49 -16.44
C CYS A 290 0.24 -9.47 -16.69
N HIS A 291 -0.92 -9.24 -16.07
CA HIS A 291 -2.11 -10.09 -16.20
C HIS A 291 -3.06 -9.70 -17.34
N ILE A 292 -2.66 -8.75 -18.18
CA ILE A 292 -3.46 -8.27 -19.30
C ILE A 292 -2.70 -8.37 -20.61
N TRP A 293 -3.43 -8.36 -21.73
CA TRP A 293 -2.88 -8.08 -23.05
C TRP A 293 -2.84 -6.56 -23.25
N PRO A 294 -1.66 -5.89 -23.09
CA PRO A 294 -1.54 -4.46 -23.34
C PRO A 294 -1.79 -4.15 -24.82
N LYS A 295 -2.23 -2.92 -25.15
CA LYS A 295 -2.40 -2.53 -26.56
C LYS A 295 -1.09 -2.23 -27.27
N ASN A 296 -0.10 -1.71 -26.54
CA ASN A 296 1.08 -1.09 -27.12
C ASN A 296 2.35 -1.94 -27.00
N CYS A 297 2.27 -3.12 -26.38
CA CYS A 297 3.40 -4.04 -26.23
C CYS A 297 2.92 -5.44 -25.82
N THR A 298 3.82 -6.42 -25.79
CA THR A 298 3.53 -7.73 -25.21
C THR A 298 3.62 -7.70 -23.68
N PRO A 299 2.97 -8.65 -22.95
CA PRO A 299 3.10 -8.76 -21.50
C PRO A 299 4.56 -8.83 -21.04
N GLY A 300 5.39 -9.67 -21.65
CA GLY A 300 6.81 -9.78 -21.32
C GLY A 300 7.62 -8.49 -21.59
N GLN A 301 7.27 -7.72 -22.63
CA GLN A 301 7.89 -6.42 -22.87
C GLN A 301 7.50 -5.41 -21.78
N MET A 302 6.26 -5.45 -21.29
CA MET A 302 5.80 -4.61 -20.17
C MET A 302 6.62 -4.90 -18.91
N GLU A 303 6.73 -6.16 -18.52
CA GLU A 303 7.51 -6.60 -17.36
C GLU A 303 8.99 -6.21 -17.48
N GLN A 304 9.60 -6.40 -18.64
CA GLN A 304 10.99 -6.00 -18.92
C GLN A 304 11.18 -4.47 -18.80
N ARG A 305 10.23 -3.67 -19.29
CA ARG A 305 10.28 -2.21 -19.16
C ARG A 305 10.22 -1.79 -17.69
N ILE A 306 9.28 -2.34 -16.92
CA ILE A 306 9.17 -2.03 -15.47
C ILE A 306 10.42 -2.46 -14.73
N GLN A 307 10.94 -3.65 -14.97
CA GLN A 307 12.20 -4.10 -14.37
C GLN A 307 13.37 -3.18 -14.77
N GLY A 308 13.41 -2.75 -16.02
CA GLY A 308 14.38 -1.77 -16.52
C GLY A 308 14.32 -0.43 -15.77
N MET A 309 13.10 0.05 -15.49
CA MET A 309 12.91 1.27 -14.68
C MET A 309 13.47 1.10 -13.26
N TYR A 310 13.15 -0.01 -12.57
CA TYR A 310 13.72 -0.31 -11.25
C TYR A 310 15.24 -0.33 -11.27
N ARG A 311 15.87 -1.02 -12.24
CA ARG A 311 17.33 -1.09 -12.39
C ARG A 311 17.96 0.28 -12.66
N LYS A 312 17.37 1.08 -13.54
CA LYS A 312 17.85 2.44 -13.83
C LYS A 312 17.73 3.35 -12.61
N PHE A 313 16.53 3.41 -12.00
CA PHE A 313 16.22 4.31 -10.90
C PHE A 313 17.00 3.96 -9.62
N TYR A 314 17.14 2.68 -9.28
CA TYR A 314 17.90 2.21 -8.11
C TYR A 314 19.36 1.85 -8.44
N SER A 315 19.90 2.32 -9.59
CA SER A 315 21.33 2.24 -9.85
C SER A 315 22.12 3.12 -8.87
N MET A 316 23.35 2.75 -8.51
CA MET A 316 24.19 3.55 -7.62
C MET A 316 24.35 4.97 -8.12
N ARG A 317 24.55 5.16 -9.44
CA ARG A 317 24.68 6.48 -10.06
C ARG A 317 23.44 7.34 -9.83
N SER A 318 22.24 6.81 -10.08
CA SER A 318 20.98 7.52 -9.87
C SER A 318 20.74 7.81 -8.38
N MET A 319 21.00 6.85 -7.50
CA MET A 319 20.89 7.06 -6.05
C MET A 319 21.80 8.19 -5.55
N MET A 320 23.08 8.18 -5.93
CA MET A 320 24.04 9.25 -5.56
C MET A 320 23.65 10.62 -6.13
N HIS A 321 23.00 10.68 -7.29
CA HIS A 321 22.51 11.93 -7.88
C HIS A 321 21.28 12.47 -7.12
N ARG A 322 20.35 11.59 -6.73
CA ARG A 322 19.05 11.97 -6.15
C ARG A 322 19.08 12.18 -4.65
N LEU A 323 19.87 11.38 -3.93
CA LEU A 323 19.86 11.34 -2.48
C LEU A 323 21.03 12.17 -1.92
N PRO A 324 20.77 13.06 -0.93
CA PRO A 324 21.85 13.70 -0.20
C PRO A 324 22.63 12.67 0.64
N PHE A 325 23.83 13.02 1.04
CA PHE A 325 24.54 12.24 2.07
C PHE A 325 23.71 12.27 3.37
N PRO A 326 23.45 11.10 4.00
CA PRO A 326 22.49 11.02 5.09
C PRO A 326 23.00 11.70 6.36
N ARG A 327 22.31 12.75 6.77
CA ARG A 327 22.58 13.54 8.00
C ARG A 327 21.48 13.38 9.02
N THR A 328 20.24 13.10 8.57
CA THR A 328 19.08 12.89 9.42
C THR A 328 18.70 11.40 9.44
N ARG A 329 17.88 11.02 10.43
CA ARG A 329 17.34 9.65 10.51
C ARG A 329 16.39 9.32 9.34
N SER A 330 15.67 10.31 8.87
CA SER A 330 14.78 10.19 7.70
C SER A 330 15.60 9.92 6.44
N GLU A 331 16.68 10.66 6.21
CA GLU A 331 17.59 10.43 5.09
C GLU A 331 18.27 9.06 5.18
N MET A 332 18.73 8.64 6.38
CA MET A 332 19.29 7.32 6.58
C MET A 332 18.29 6.21 6.26
N ALA A 333 17.05 6.33 6.73
CA ALA A 333 16.00 5.37 6.42
C ALA A 333 15.71 5.33 4.91
N THR A 334 15.75 6.48 4.23
CA THR A 334 15.60 6.56 2.77
C THR A 334 16.75 5.85 2.04
N TRP A 335 17.98 5.99 2.50
CA TRP A 335 19.12 5.25 1.94
C TRP A 335 18.98 3.74 2.13
N ILE A 336 18.59 3.28 3.32
CA ILE A 336 18.33 1.87 3.60
C ILE A 336 17.24 1.33 2.67
N LEU A 337 16.13 2.05 2.52
CA LEU A 337 15.06 1.69 1.59
C LEU A 337 15.60 1.54 0.16
N ASN A 338 16.34 2.51 -0.34
CA ASN A 338 16.90 2.46 -1.70
C ASN A 338 17.88 1.30 -1.90
N MET A 339 18.71 0.97 -0.88
CA MET A 339 19.60 -0.18 -0.95
C MET A 339 18.84 -1.51 -0.97
N THR A 340 17.73 -1.60 -0.24
CA THR A 340 16.85 -2.77 -0.24
C THR A 340 16.19 -2.95 -1.61
N GLU A 341 15.60 -1.89 -2.14
CA GLU A 341 14.98 -1.89 -3.48
C GLU A 341 16.01 -2.21 -4.58
N ARG A 342 17.23 -1.64 -4.47
CA ARG A 342 18.32 -2.01 -5.36
C ARG A 342 18.63 -3.50 -5.31
N ARG A 343 18.75 -4.07 -4.11
CA ARG A 343 19.01 -5.51 -3.96
C ARG A 343 17.92 -6.32 -4.69
N MET A 344 16.65 -5.99 -4.50
CA MET A 344 15.54 -6.65 -5.18
C MET A 344 15.61 -6.48 -6.70
N ALA A 345 15.85 -5.27 -7.19
CA ALA A 345 15.91 -4.97 -8.62
C ALA A 345 17.05 -5.71 -9.36
N PHE A 346 18.11 -6.08 -8.66
CA PHE A 346 19.28 -6.75 -9.24
C PHE A 346 19.45 -8.22 -8.84
N SER A 347 18.67 -8.72 -7.87
CA SER A 347 18.75 -10.12 -7.41
C SER A 347 17.98 -11.10 -8.29
N SER A 348 17.14 -10.64 -9.20
CA SER A 348 16.39 -11.52 -10.10
C SER A 348 17.31 -12.15 -11.16
N THR A 349 17.98 -13.23 -10.80
CA THR A 349 18.36 -14.28 -11.72
C THR A 349 17.08 -15.00 -12.15
N GLY A 350 16.69 -14.90 -13.40
CA GLY A 350 15.89 -15.74 -14.28
C GLY A 350 14.81 -16.73 -13.80
N ASN A 351 14.54 -16.85 -12.53
CA ASN A 351 13.42 -17.60 -11.96
C ASN A 351 12.50 -16.64 -11.21
N ASN A 352 11.22 -16.67 -11.55
CA ASN A 352 10.14 -15.88 -10.94
C ASN A 352 9.82 -16.30 -9.49
N ASP A 353 10.77 -16.83 -8.77
CA ASP A 353 10.65 -17.18 -7.36
C ASP A 353 11.09 -15.98 -6.51
N PHE A 354 10.16 -15.04 -6.31
CA PHE A 354 10.24 -14.09 -5.20
C PHE A 354 9.88 -14.83 -3.91
N ASP A 355 10.77 -15.66 -3.42
CA ASP A 355 10.71 -16.13 -2.03
C ASP A 355 11.02 -14.95 -1.11
N ILE A 356 9.97 -14.17 -0.81
CA ILE A 356 9.98 -13.16 0.26
C ILE A 356 9.38 -13.82 1.50
N TYR A 357 10.09 -14.78 2.10
CA TYR A 357 9.87 -15.11 3.52
C TYR A 357 11.13 -15.73 4.12
#